data_486ecb08f4d880db8d5ee5564bdd0e66
#
_entry.id   486ecb08f4d880db8d5ee5564bdd0e66
#
_cell.length_a   1.000
_cell.length_b   1.000
_cell.length_c   1.000
_cell.angle_alpha   90.00
_cell.angle_beta   90.00
_cell.angle_gamma   90.00
#
_symmetry.space_group_name_H-M   'P 1'
#
loop_
_entity.id
_entity.type
_entity.pdbx_description
1 polymer ?
#
loop_
_entity_poly.entity_id
_entity_poly.type
_entity_poly.pdbx_seq_one_letter_code
_entity_poly.pdbx_strand_id
1 'polypeptide(L)'
;MKKLLALTALLALSLAPALRAADGNWQTDPEKALASAKGTKKLVLMDFTGSDWCSWCMKLDKEVFSQPEFQQFAKDNLVLVQLDFPRGKSQSAEEKSRNDALAKKFKVQGFPTVVVLNADGKQVGELGYMKGGPQAFIDALKKIPNS
;
A
#
# COMPACT_ATOMS: atom_id res chain seq x y z
N MET A 1 -49.33 33.26 39.51
CA MET A 1 -47.96 32.63 39.69
C MET A 1 -47.72 31.76 38.47
N LYS A 2 -47.05 32.30 37.46
CA LYS A 2 -46.72 31.59 36.21
C LYS A 2 -45.23 31.20 36.27
N LYS A 3 -44.95 29.87 36.36
CA LYS A 3 -43.60 29.34 36.35
C LYS A 3 -43.14 29.25 34.90
N LEU A 4 -42.14 30.07 34.49
CA LEU A 4 -41.43 29.91 33.24
C LEU A 4 -40.43 28.76 33.40
N LEU A 5 -40.60 27.69 32.66
CA LEU A 5 -39.62 26.62 32.44
C LEU A 5 -38.71 27.06 31.31
N ALA A 6 -37.47 27.42 31.63
CA ALA A 6 -36.44 27.66 30.65
C ALA A 6 -35.85 26.31 30.19
N LEU A 7 -36.13 26.00 28.92
CA LEU A 7 -35.58 24.80 28.24
C LEU A 7 -34.20 25.15 27.70
N THR A 8 -33.13 24.78 28.40
CA THR A 8 -31.75 24.86 27.89
C THR A 8 -31.48 23.71 26.96
N ALA A 9 -31.50 23.99 25.65
CA ALA A 9 -31.05 23.04 24.65
C ALA A 9 -29.52 22.91 24.68
N LEU A 10 -29.04 21.78 25.17
CA LEU A 10 -27.61 21.41 25.05
C LEU A 10 -27.35 21.01 23.60
N LEU A 11 -26.64 21.86 22.86
CA LEU A 11 -26.15 21.56 21.53
C LEU A 11 -24.92 20.64 21.68
N ALA A 12 -25.12 19.33 21.60
CA ALA A 12 -24.03 18.36 21.54
C ALA A 12 -23.32 18.47 20.20
N LEU A 13 -22.18 19.17 20.20
CA LEU A 13 -21.27 19.24 19.08
C LEU A 13 -20.61 17.85 18.93
N SER A 14 -21.18 17.00 18.07
CA SER A 14 -20.59 15.71 17.71
C SER A 14 -19.32 15.97 16.89
N LEU A 15 -18.15 15.86 17.55
CA LEU A 15 -16.87 15.75 16.86
C LEU A 15 -16.87 14.41 16.10
N ALA A 16 -17.24 14.44 14.83
CA ALA A 16 -16.98 13.32 13.95
C ALA A 16 -15.45 13.13 13.87
N PRO A 17 -14.90 11.93 14.12
CA PRO A 17 -13.49 11.72 13.89
C PRO A 17 -13.24 11.96 12.41
N ALA A 18 -12.35 12.91 12.10
CA ALA A 18 -11.85 13.07 10.75
C ALA A 18 -11.27 11.71 10.34
N LEU A 19 -11.94 11.03 9.37
CA LEU A 19 -11.33 9.89 8.70
C LEU A 19 -10.02 10.41 8.11
N ARG A 20 -8.90 10.06 8.74
CA ARG A 20 -7.61 10.11 8.08
C ARG A 20 -7.79 9.36 6.78
N ALA A 21 -7.53 10.02 5.66
CA ALA A 21 -7.34 9.34 4.40
C ALA A 21 -6.37 8.20 4.68
N ALA A 22 -6.85 6.96 4.59
CA ALA A 22 -6.05 5.81 4.89
C ALA A 22 -4.87 5.82 3.93
N ASP A 23 -3.66 5.88 4.46
CA ASP A 23 -2.48 5.40 3.76
C ASP A 23 -2.91 4.09 3.09
N GLY A 24 -2.89 4.06 1.74
CA GLY A 24 -3.50 2.98 0.96
C GLY A 24 -3.31 1.63 1.66
N ASN A 25 -4.31 0.79 1.68
CA ASN A 25 -4.45 -0.41 2.53
C ASN A 25 -3.29 -1.41 2.39
N TRP A 26 -2.07 -0.94 2.71
CA TRP A 26 -0.83 -1.69 2.63
C TRP A 26 -0.77 -2.74 3.72
N GLN A 27 -0.58 -3.99 3.31
CA GLN A 27 -0.34 -5.13 4.19
C GLN A 27 1.17 -5.33 4.33
N THR A 28 1.59 -5.97 5.43
CA THR A 28 2.99 -6.38 5.64
C THR A 28 3.15 -7.90 5.55
N ASP A 29 2.05 -8.63 5.43
CA ASP A 29 2.00 -10.08 5.37
C ASP A 29 1.63 -10.53 3.94
N PRO A 30 2.60 -11.04 3.15
CA PRO A 30 2.35 -11.43 1.78
C PRO A 30 1.48 -12.69 1.64
N GLU A 31 1.45 -13.56 2.63
CA GLU A 31 0.60 -14.76 2.58
C GLU A 31 -0.88 -14.36 2.73
N LYS A 32 -1.18 -13.44 3.67
CA LYS A 32 -2.53 -12.88 3.81
C LYS A 32 -2.95 -12.10 2.58
N ALA A 33 -2.03 -11.36 1.97
CA ALA A 33 -2.29 -10.61 0.75
C ALA A 33 -2.64 -11.55 -0.42
N LEU A 34 -1.89 -12.61 -0.62
CA LEU A 34 -2.18 -13.63 -1.63
C LEU A 34 -3.52 -14.33 -1.35
N ALA A 35 -3.80 -14.67 -0.10
CA ALA A 35 -5.10 -15.24 0.28
C ALA A 35 -6.26 -14.28 -0.04
N SER A 36 -6.06 -12.98 0.17
CA SER A 36 -7.06 -11.94 -0.16
C SER A 36 -7.25 -11.76 -1.67
N ALA A 37 -6.22 -12.00 -2.47
CA ALA A 37 -6.29 -11.90 -3.93
C ALA A 37 -6.90 -13.16 -4.56
N LYS A 38 -6.76 -14.31 -3.90
CA LYS A 38 -7.23 -15.60 -4.42
C LYS A 38 -8.73 -15.57 -4.74
N GLY A 39 -9.09 -16.01 -5.94
CA GLY A 39 -10.47 -15.98 -6.42
C GLY A 39 -10.96 -14.60 -6.90
N THR A 40 -10.08 -13.60 -6.89
CA THR A 40 -10.35 -12.28 -7.44
C THR A 40 -9.59 -12.07 -8.75
N LYS A 41 -9.87 -10.94 -9.42
CA LYS A 41 -9.07 -10.50 -10.59
C LYS A 41 -7.97 -9.50 -10.21
N LYS A 42 -7.70 -9.31 -8.90
CA LYS A 42 -6.70 -8.36 -8.45
C LYS A 42 -5.30 -8.93 -8.56
N LEU A 43 -4.36 -8.07 -8.96
CA LEU A 43 -2.93 -8.35 -8.86
C LEU A 43 -2.44 -8.08 -7.42
N VAL A 44 -1.40 -8.78 -7.01
CA VAL A 44 -0.69 -8.47 -5.75
C VAL A 44 0.54 -7.65 -6.11
N LEU A 45 0.61 -6.43 -5.60
CA LEU A 45 1.74 -5.53 -5.78
C LEU A 45 2.59 -5.56 -4.51
N MET A 46 3.82 -6.05 -4.62
CA MET A 46 4.78 -6.17 -3.53
C MET A 46 5.87 -5.10 -3.69
N ASP A 47 5.87 -4.08 -2.84
CA ASP A 47 6.87 -3.03 -2.84
C ASP A 47 8.03 -3.40 -1.89
N PHE A 48 9.18 -3.71 -2.47
CA PHE A 48 10.44 -3.88 -1.74
C PHE A 48 11.08 -2.51 -1.57
N THR A 49 11.13 -2.03 -0.34
CA THR A 49 11.45 -0.63 -0.03
C THR A 49 12.41 -0.49 1.15
N GLY A 50 13.12 0.62 1.20
CA GLY A 50 13.86 1.08 2.37
C GLY A 50 13.25 2.38 2.89
N SER A 51 12.19 2.27 3.67
CA SER A 51 11.28 3.39 3.99
C SER A 51 11.95 4.56 4.72
N ASP A 52 13.06 4.33 5.43
CA ASP A 52 13.74 5.33 6.25
C ASP A 52 15.13 5.77 5.73
N TRP A 53 15.57 5.23 4.60
CA TRP A 53 16.90 5.56 4.04
C TRP A 53 16.96 5.64 2.51
N CYS A 54 16.03 5.00 1.79
CA CYS A 54 16.05 4.93 0.33
C CYS A 54 15.33 6.14 -0.28
N SER A 55 16.07 7.12 -0.79
CA SER A 55 15.50 8.34 -1.38
C SER A 55 14.59 8.08 -2.57
N TRP A 56 14.91 7.10 -3.43
CA TRP A 56 14.07 6.73 -4.57
C TRP A 56 12.79 6.02 -4.15
N CYS A 57 12.81 5.26 -3.04
CA CYS A 57 11.63 4.64 -2.46
C CYS A 57 10.67 5.71 -1.93
N MET A 58 11.20 6.68 -1.15
CA MET A 58 10.41 7.81 -0.66
C MET A 58 9.84 8.66 -1.80
N LYS A 59 10.60 8.78 -2.90
CA LYS A 59 10.13 9.49 -4.09
C LYS A 59 9.00 8.75 -4.78
N LEU A 60 9.11 7.42 -4.94
CA LEU A 60 8.04 6.58 -5.50
C LEU A 60 6.77 6.66 -4.65
N ASP A 61 6.92 6.57 -3.33
CA ASP A 61 5.78 6.72 -2.42
C ASP A 61 5.11 8.08 -2.60
N LYS A 62 5.87 9.17 -2.53
CA LYS A 62 5.35 10.53 -2.63
C LYS A 62 4.70 10.83 -3.99
N GLU A 63 5.34 10.42 -5.08
CA GLU A 63 4.92 10.78 -6.44
C GLU A 63 3.88 9.83 -7.05
N VAL A 64 3.75 8.62 -6.50
CA VAL A 64 2.84 7.60 -7.03
C VAL A 64 1.91 7.05 -5.94
N PHE A 65 2.45 6.33 -4.95
CA PHE A 65 1.62 5.52 -4.05
C PHE A 65 0.71 6.35 -3.13
N SER A 66 1.17 7.53 -2.70
CA SER A 66 0.39 8.47 -1.88
C SER A 66 -0.59 9.32 -2.70
N GLN A 67 -0.58 9.21 -4.03
CA GLN A 67 -1.46 10.02 -4.88
C GLN A 67 -2.87 9.43 -4.96
N PRO A 68 -3.92 10.27 -4.92
CA PRO A 68 -5.31 9.83 -4.94
C PRO A 68 -5.65 8.95 -6.15
N GLU A 69 -5.08 9.23 -7.31
CA GLU A 69 -5.30 8.47 -8.54
C GLU A 69 -4.79 7.03 -8.41
N PHE A 70 -3.59 6.84 -7.83
CA PHE A 70 -3.06 5.51 -7.58
C PHE A 70 -3.89 4.78 -6.53
N GLN A 71 -4.25 5.45 -5.44
CA GLN A 71 -5.04 4.85 -4.36
C GLN A 71 -6.41 4.38 -4.85
N GLN A 72 -7.08 5.18 -5.68
CA GLN A 72 -8.35 4.79 -6.29
C GLN A 72 -8.18 3.58 -7.22
N PHE A 73 -7.17 3.58 -8.08
CA PHE A 73 -6.87 2.44 -8.95
C PHE A 73 -6.55 1.18 -8.15
N ALA A 74 -5.71 1.31 -7.12
CA ALA A 74 -5.28 0.20 -6.28
C ALA A 74 -6.45 -0.45 -5.54
N LYS A 75 -7.39 0.34 -5.02
CA LYS A 75 -8.59 -0.15 -4.34
C LYS A 75 -9.35 -1.17 -5.18
N ASP A 76 -9.47 -0.94 -6.47
CA ASP A 76 -10.26 -1.77 -7.36
C ASP A 76 -9.45 -2.92 -7.99
N ASN A 77 -8.15 -2.74 -8.18
CA ASN A 77 -7.33 -3.61 -9.02
C ASN A 77 -6.19 -4.33 -8.30
N LEU A 78 -5.79 -3.88 -7.11
CA LEU A 78 -4.59 -4.37 -6.43
C LEU A 78 -4.87 -4.83 -5.01
N VAL A 79 -4.05 -5.76 -4.55
CA VAL A 79 -3.76 -6.01 -3.14
C VAL A 79 -2.33 -5.53 -2.89
N LEU A 80 -2.14 -4.59 -1.96
CA LEU A 80 -0.87 -3.91 -1.74
C LEU A 80 -0.11 -4.56 -0.58
N VAL A 81 1.17 -4.85 -0.80
CA VAL A 81 2.09 -5.40 0.21
C VAL A 81 3.36 -4.55 0.26
N GLN A 82 3.72 -4.07 1.44
CA GLN A 82 4.99 -3.39 1.68
C GLN A 82 5.96 -4.33 2.39
N LEU A 83 7.12 -4.55 1.79
CA LEU A 83 8.23 -5.33 2.33
C LEU A 83 9.36 -4.35 2.63
N ASP A 84 9.41 -3.87 3.87
CA ASP A 84 10.36 -2.86 4.30
C ASP A 84 11.69 -3.47 4.75
N PHE A 85 12.78 -2.79 4.44
CA PHE A 85 14.15 -3.10 4.85
C PHE A 85 14.74 -1.87 5.56
N PRO A 86 14.25 -1.57 6.77
CA PRO A 86 14.63 -0.37 7.49
C PRO A 86 16.07 -0.45 8.02
N ARG A 87 16.69 0.73 8.24
CA ARG A 87 18.00 0.86 8.90
C ARG A 87 17.91 1.53 10.26
N GLY A 88 17.00 2.47 10.43
CA GLY A 88 16.80 3.24 11.65
C GLY A 88 15.57 2.84 12.47
N LYS A 89 14.71 1.97 11.94
CA LYS A 89 13.51 1.46 12.62
C LYS A 89 13.72 0.01 13.07
N SER A 90 13.15 -0.37 14.20
CA SER A 90 13.12 -1.77 14.63
C SER A 90 12.17 -2.59 13.75
N GLN A 91 12.55 -3.83 13.51
CA GLN A 91 11.74 -4.82 12.78
C GLN A 91 11.88 -6.16 13.52
N SER A 92 10.82 -6.96 13.56
CA SER A 92 10.90 -8.28 14.16
C SER A 92 11.83 -9.20 13.36
N ALA A 93 12.48 -10.14 14.04
CA ALA A 93 13.36 -11.10 13.38
C ALA A 93 12.60 -11.97 12.35
N GLU A 94 11.35 -12.28 12.64
CA GLU A 94 10.46 -13.03 11.74
C GLU A 94 10.16 -12.25 10.47
N GLU A 95 9.74 -10.98 10.60
CA GLU A 95 9.47 -10.11 9.46
C GLU A 95 10.72 -9.90 8.60
N LYS A 96 11.86 -9.63 9.25
CA LYS A 96 13.15 -9.48 8.55
C LYS A 96 13.49 -10.74 7.76
N SER A 97 13.44 -11.91 8.39
CA SER A 97 13.75 -13.19 7.75
C SER A 97 12.83 -13.49 6.57
N ARG A 98 11.54 -13.20 6.71
CA ARG A 98 10.55 -13.36 5.64
C ARG A 98 10.84 -12.41 4.47
N ASN A 99 11.09 -11.14 4.74
CA ASN A 99 11.39 -10.15 3.71
C ASN A 99 12.69 -10.48 2.97
N ASP A 100 13.74 -10.90 3.68
CA ASP A 100 15.02 -11.36 3.09
C ASP A 100 14.81 -12.58 2.17
N ALA A 101 14.01 -13.55 2.60
CA ALA A 101 13.69 -14.74 1.81
C ALA A 101 12.93 -14.40 0.52
N LEU A 102 11.98 -13.45 0.60
CA LEU A 102 11.23 -12.99 -0.57
C LEU A 102 12.09 -12.17 -1.52
N ALA A 103 12.96 -11.29 -1.01
CA ALA A 103 13.91 -10.56 -1.85
C ALA A 103 14.82 -11.51 -2.63
N LYS A 104 15.28 -12.57 -1.99
CA LYS A 104 16.07 -13.64 -2.65
C LYS A 104 15.24 -14.40 -3.69
N LYS A 105 14.01 -14.81 -3.33
CA LYS A 105 13.09 -15.53 -4.22
C LYS A 105 12.82 -14.77 -5.52
N PHE A 106 12.55 -13.48 -5.40
CA PHE A 106 12.24 -12.61 -6.54
C PHE A 106 13.49 -11.91 -7.13
N LYS A 107 14.69 -12.28 -6.69
CA LYS A 107 15.98 -11.78 -7.19
C LYS A 107 16.09 -10.25 -7.15
N VAL A 108 15.56 -9.63 -6.11
CA VAL A 108 15.61 -8.18 -5.91
C VAL A 108 17.07 -7.72 -5.79
N GLN A 109 17.50 -6.82 -6.69
CA GLN A 109 18.88 -6.33 -6.75
C GLN A 109 19.06 -4.94 -6.13
N GLY A 110 17.97 -4.25 -5.86
CA GLY A 110 18.00 -2.89 -5.32
C GLY A 110 16.60 -2.37 -4.99
N PHE A 111 16.53 -1.14 -4.50
CA PHE A 111 15.30 -0.51 -4.07
C PHE A 111 15.07 0.83 -4.78
N PRO A 112 13.79 1.19 -5.06
CA PRO A 112 12.62 0.35 -4.94
C PRO A 112 12.56 -0.71 -6.03
N THR A 113 12.04 -1.89 -5.70
CA THR A 113 11.62 -2.91 -6.67
C THR A 113 10.18 -3.30 -6.36
N VAL A 114 9.33 -3.23 -7.36
CA VAL A 114 7.91 -3.56 -7.25
C VAL A 114 7.65 -4.83 -8.03
N VAL A 115 7.46 -5.94 -7.34
CA VAL A 115 7.10 -7.22 -7.92
C VAL A 115 5.59 -7.33 -8.01
N VAL A 116 5.08 -7.72 -9.18
CA VAL A 116 3.65 -7.89 -9.41
C VAL A 116 3.35 -9.38 -9.61
N LEU A 117 2.44 -9.89 -8.78
CA LEU A 117 1.98 -11.27 -8.85
C LEU A 117 0.53 -11.32 -9.31
N ASN A 118 0.16 -12.41 -9.99
CA ASN A 118 -1.25 -12.74 -10.18
C ASN A 118 -1.87 -13.33 -8.90
N ALA A 119 -3.16 -13.59 -8.90
CA ALA A 119 -3.88 -14.14 -7.74
C ALA A 119 -3.41 -15.55 -7.30
N ASP A 120 -2.69 -16.26 -8.15
CA ASP A 120 -2.09 -17.57 -7.86
C ASP A 120 -0.67 -17.47 -7.27
N GLY A 121 -0.16 -16.25 -7.14
CA GLY A 121 1.18 -15.98 -6.58
C GLY A 121 2.33 -16.12 -7.59
N LYS A 122 2.02 -16.22 -8.89
CA LYS A 122 3.02 -16.24 -9.95
C LYS A 122 3.45 -14.80 -10.28
N GLN A 123 4.75 -14.55 -10.38
CA GLN A 123 5.26 -13.26 -10.84
C GLN A 123 4.89 -13.05 -12.31
N VAL A 124 4.19 -11.95 -12.58
CA VAL A 124 3.72 -11.54 -13.90
C VAL A 124 4.31 -10.21 -14.37
N GLY A 125 4.97 -9.49 -13.48
CA GLY A 125 5.64 -8.24 -13.81
C GLY A 125 6.59 -7.76 -12.72
N GLU A 126 7.41 -6.78 -13.10
CA GLU A 126 8.32 -6.06 -12.21
C GLU A 126 8.42 -4.62 -12.68
N LEU A 127 8.33 -3.69 -11.74
CA LEU A 127 8.46 -2.26 -11.96
C LEU A 127 9.46 -1.68 -10.97
N GLY A 128 9.93 -0.47 -11.27
CA GLY A 128 10.72 0.34 -10.35
C GLY A 128 10.18 1.77 -10.37
N TYR A 129 10.99 2.71 -9.84
CA TYR A 129 10.65 4.11 -10.01
C TYR A 129 10.66 4.49 -11.50
N MET A 130 9.63 5.21 -11.93
CA MET A 130 9.53 5.79 -13.26
C MET A 130 9.02 7.23 -13.18
N LYS A 131 9.44 8.07 -14.12
CA LYS A 131 8.92 9.44 -14.26
C LYS A 131 7.50 9.42 -14.82
N GLY A 132 6.71 10.44 -14.50
CA GLY A 132 5.36 10.62 -15.04
C GLY A 132 4.25 10.42 -14.02
N GLY A 133 4.60 10.24 -12.75
CA GLY A 133 3.65 10.19 -11.64
C GLY A 133 2.72 8.99 -11.66
N PRO A 134 1.55 9.08 -10.99
CA PRO A 134 0.66 7.95 -10.80
C PRO A 134 0.09 7.42 -12.10
N GLN A 135 -0.20 8.28 -13.08
CA GLN A 135 -0.78 7.84 -14.36
C GLN A 135 0.18 6.96 -15.15
N ALA A 136 1.46 7.35 -15.26
CA ALA A 136 2.46 6.53 -15.96
C ALA A 136 2.65 5.16 -15.31
N PHE A 137 2.64 5.12 -13.96
CA PHE A 137 2.76 3.88 -13.21
C PHE A 137 1.53 2.99 -13.38
N ILE A 138 0.33 3.55 -13.33
CA ILE A 138 -0.94 2.85 -13.59
C ILE A 138 -0.96 2.28 -15.00
N ASP A 139 -0.53 3.05 -16.01
CA ASP A 139 -0.50 2.59 -17.40
C ASP A 139 0.50 1.44 -17.61
N ALA A 140 1.62 1.46 -16.86
CA ALA A 140 2.55 0.34 -16.84
C ALA A 140 1.92 -0.91 -16.20
N LEU A 141 1.22 -0.76 -15.07
CA LEU A 141 0.50 -1.86 -14.42
C LEU A 141 -0.57 -2.49 -15.32
N LYS A 142 -1.33 -1.67 -16.05
CA LYS A 142 -2.37 -2.13 -16.98
C LYS A 142 -1.84 -2.98 -18.14
N LYS A 143 -0.56 -2.88 -18.46
CA LYS A 143 0.10 -3.68 -19.49
C LYS A 143 0.56 -5.06 -18.99
N ILE A 144 0.58 -5.27 -17.68
CA ILE A 144 0.97 -6.54 -17.07
C ILE A 144 -0.19 -7.52 -17.21
N PRO A 145 0.04 -8.72 -17.80
CA PRO A 145 -1.00 -9.72 -17.94
C PRO A 145 -1.44 -10.25 -16.57
N ASN A 146 -2.72 -10.52 -16.41
CA ASN A 146 -3.28 -11.08 -15.17
C ASN A 146 -3.43 -12.62 -15.24
N SER A 147 -2.69 -13.25 -16.11
CA SER A 147 -2.76 -14.71 -16.36
C SER A 147 -1.38 -15.36 -16.23
#